data_49d381d06361b63a68ad1f917d93888e
#
_entry.id   49d381d06361b63a68ad1f917d93888e
#
_cell.length_a   1.000
_cell.length_b   1.000
_cell.length_c   1.000
_cell.angle_alpha   90.00
_cell.angle_beta   90.00
_cell.angle_gamma   90.00
#
_symmetry.space_group_name_H-M   'P 1'
#
loop_
_entity.id
_entity.type
_entity.pdbx_description
1 polymer ?
#
loop_
_entity_poly.entity_id
_entity_poly.type
_entity_poly.pdbx_seq_one_letter_code
_entity_poly.pdbx_strand_id
1 'polypeptide(L)'
;MMQLTRRLFLFLVLFAGCGKTGDMKQRRPIAYGAVVVAGVLLLQWSCALISRSLRTGGQEQLKPVATATVAGGPRVIIFALDGAGPDQLMAAIRSGKAPHIAALLGKERGSGLFEHAYAAPRALSILPSSTIAAWAAIFTGQPPASNGVTGDEWFVRETATFYAPVPVSVLDTLDVTKVVNDDLLGKSLRVPTLYELLGRRSHVSLLYVHHGATLYTTLAPSSFVDIVGRLISGTMEGDDPENSLSAGLDLNSVQKLTEAIDAQGVPDLQVVYFPGIDIFTHVAKDRLEAQVRYLEDITDKAVGAVLDSYQKKGALAGTYVIFISDHAHIPTFNDDQHKLGTDDEHSPFGLVTKSGFRVRRPLLTLGDLDKDYQAVLAYQGFMAYVYLADRSTCPNEHDPCDWTKPPRFHEDVMPVVTAFYEANRTGSPIPQLKDTIDLIFAREPVSAGRNTKPYEIFDGRKLVPIRDYLRAHPRPDLIRLEERMNALSAGPYGNRAGDILLLARSCTNSPIEERYFFSATHHYTWHGSACEMDGHIPFILAQQGGSGERLRILMRKIGTDAPSAMILTPLVRALFGK
;
A
#
# COMPACT_ATOMS: atom_id res chain seq x y z
N MET A 1 -16.50 0.03 -30.48
CA MET A 1 -16.84 -1.07 -29.56
C MET A 1 -17.85 -0.68 -28.48
N MET A 2 -17.70 0.42 -27.77
CA MET A 2 -18.66 0.93 -26.76
C MET A 2 -20.10 1.18 -27.28
N GLN A 3 -20.29 1.56 -28.53
CA GLN A 3 -21.64 1.78 -29.08
C GLN A 3 -22.42 0.49 -29.36
N LEU A 4 -21.74 -0.63 -29.60
CA LEU A 4 -22.39 -1.91 -29.86
C LEU A 4 -22.92 -2.55 -28.56
N THR A 5 -22.18 -2.40 -27.46
CA THR A 5 -22.56 -2.90 -26.14
C THR A 5 -23.76 -2.14 -25.55
N ARG A 6 -23.81 -0.81 -25.78
CA ARG A 6 -24.97 0.01 -25.38
C ARG A 6 -26.26 -0.37 -26.16
N ARG A 7 -26.15 -0.70 -27.42
CA ARG A 7 -27.31 -1.14 -28.23
C ARG A 7 -27.80 -2.51 -27.85
N LEU A 8 -26.91 -3.43 -27.43
CA LEU A 8 -27.29 -4.77 -26.97
C LEU A 8 -27.98 -4.72 -25.60
N PHE A 9 -27.53 -3.84 -24.70
CA PHE A 9 -28.16 -3.65 -23.37
C PHE A 9 -29.55 -3.03 -23.48
N LEU A 10 -29.73 -2.03 -24.36
CA LEU A 10 -31.06 -1.45 -24.62
C LEU A 10 -32.02 -2.47 -25.28
N PHE A 11 -31.51 -3.37 -26.12
CA PHE A 11 -32.32 -4.39 -26.77
C PHE A 11 -32.84 -5.45 -25.79
N LEU A 12 -32.04 -5.83 -24.79
CA LEU A 12 -32.40 -6.78 -23.74
C LEU A 12 -33.42 -6.21 -22.75
N VAL A 13 -33.37 -4.91 -22.44
CA VAL A 13 -34.33 -4.23 -21.58
C VAL A 13 -35.67 -3.98 -22.27
N LEU A 14 -35.69 -3.73 -23.58
CA LEU A 14 -36.91 -3.53 -24.36
C LEU A 14 -37.72 -4.81 -24.63
N PHE A 15 -37.08 -5.97 -24.63
CA PHE A 15 -37.80 -7.26 -24.81
C PHE A 15 -38.43 -7.79 -23.51
N ALA A 16 -38.07 -7.25 -22.35
CA ALA A 16 -38.66 -7.62 -21.06
C ALA A 16 -39.97 -6.87 -20.76
N GLY A 17 -40.35 -5.86 -21.55
CA GLY A 17 -41.43 -4.94 -21.29
C GLY A 17 -42.72 -5.06 -22.14
N CYS A 18 -42.79 -5.97 -23.09
CA CYS A 18 -43.95 -6.07 -24.00
C CYS A 18 -44.53 -7.48 -24.06
N GLY A 19 -45.40 -7.85 -23.12
CA GLY A 19 -46.18 -9.08 -23.12
C GLY A 19 -47.52 -8.90 -22.40
N LYS A 20 -48.59 -8.71 -23.18
CA LYS A 20 -49.96 -8.62 -22.70
C LYS A 20 -50.39 -9.88 -21.93
N THR A 21 -51.15 -9.63 -20.90
CA THR A 21 -51.88 -10.55 -20.01
C THR A 21 -52.44 -11.82 -20.65
N GLY A 22 -52.08 -12.97 -20.11
CA GLY A 22 -52.66 -14.28 -20.40
C GLY A 22 -51.83 -15.42 -19.83
N ASP A 23 -52.35 -16.07 -18.78
CA ASP A 23 -51.94 -17.36 -18.19
C ASP A 23 -50.48 -17.55 -17.74
N MET A 24 -50.23 -17.24 -16.50
CA MET A 24 -48.90 -17.12 -15.89
C MET A 24 -48.70 -18.14 -14.74
N LYS A 25 -48.74 -19.45 -15.01
CA LYS A 25 -48.41 -20.44 -13.97
C LYS A 25 -47.34 -21.52 -14.35
N GLN A 26 -46.92 -21.64 -15.60
CA GLN A 26 -46.03 -22.72 -15.97
C GLN A 26 -44.72 -22.36 -16.73
N ARG A 27 -44.42 -21.08 -17.01
CA ARG A 27 -43.23 -20.70 -17.82
C ARG A 27 -42.13 -19.93 -17.09
N ARG A 28 -42.25 -19.69 -15.80
CA ARG A 28 -41.27 -18.88 -15.04
C ARG A 28 -39.89 -19.53 -14.76
N PRO A 29 -39.74 -20.85 -14.52
CA PRO A 29 -38.42 -21.38 -14.19
C PRO A 29 -37.45 -21.44 -15.39
N ILE A 30 -37.92 -21.59 -16.63
CA ILE A 30 -37.08 -21.73 -17.82
C ILE A 30 -36.49 -20.37 -18.25
N ALA A 31 -37.28 -19.29 -18.14
CA ALA A 31 -36.77 -17.96 -18.53
C ALA A 31 -35.73 -17.41 -17.53
N TYR A 32 -35.87 -17.66 -16.24
CA TYR A 32 -34.87 -17.28 -15.23
C TYR A 32 -33.58 -18.08 -15.39
N GLY A 33 -33.66 -19.38 -15.65
CA GLY A 33 -32.50 -20.23 -15.93
C GLY A 33 -31.72 -19.76 -17.16
N ALA A 34 -32.40 -19.38 -18.23
CA ALA A 34 -31.77 -18.93 -19.47
C ALA A 34 -31.08 -17.55 -19.29
N VAL A 35 -31.65 -16.65 -18.51
CA VAL A 35 -31.06 -15.32 -18.20
C VAL A 35 -29.83 -15.47 -17.31
N VAL A 36 -29.87 -16.35 -16.30
CA VAL A 36 -28.71 -16.62 -15.43
C VAL A 36 -27.59 -17.31 -16.21
N VAL A 37 -27.90 -18.30 -17.04
CA VAL A 37 -26.90 -18.98 -17.90
C VAL A 37 -26.32 -18.01 -18.93
N ALA A 38 -27.11 -17.16 -19.55
CA ALA A 38 -26.63 -16.12 -20.47
C ALA A 38 -25.75 -15.09 -19.75
N GLY A 39 -26.11 -14.69 -18.51
CA GLY A 39 -25.30 -13.80 -17.67
C GLY A 39 -23.95 -14.42 -17.30
N VAL A 40 -23.92 -15.68 -16.89
CA VAL A 40 -22.70 -16.41 -16.57
C VAL A 40 -21.83 -16.63 -17.81
N LEU A 41 -22.42 -16.95 -18.95
CA LEU A 41 -21.68 -17.09 -20.22
C LEU A 41 -21.14 -15.74 -20.72
N LEU A 42 -21.86 -14.63 -20.53
CA LEU A 42 -21.39 -13.30 -20.87
C LEU A 42 -20.25 -12.86 -19.92
N LEU A 43 -20.32 -13.17 -18.63
CA LEU A 43 -19.24 -12.97 -17.68
C LEU A 43 -18.00 -13.81 -18.04
N GLN A 44 -18.17 -15.09 -18.38
CA GLN A 44 -17.06 -15.95 -18.82
C GLN A 44 -16.47 -15.49 -20.15
N TRP A 45 -17.29 -15.02 -21.09
CA TRP A 45 -16.81 -14.44 -22.36
C TRP A 45 -16.11 -13.10 -22.16
N SER A 46 -16.58 -12.27 -21.25
CA SER A 46 -15.90 -11.00 -20.86
C SER A 46 -14.55 -11.29 -20.21
N CYS A 47 -14.49 -12.23 -19.29
CA CYS A 47 -13.23 -12.68 -18.68
C CYS A 47 -12.28 -13.31 -19.71
N ALA A 48 -12.79 -14.11 -20.67
CA ALA A 48 -11.98 -14.72 -21.73
C ALA A 48 -11.48 -13.68 -22.75
N LEU A 49 -12.26 -12.65 -23.07
CA LEU A 49 -11.86 -11.55 -23.94
C LEU A 49 -10.85 -10.61 -23.26
N ILE A 50 -11.04 -10.31 -21.99
CA ILE A 50 -10.09 -9.56 -21.18
C ILE A 50 -8.77 -10.35 -21.03
N SER A 51 -8.84 -11.65 -20.72
CA SER A 51 -7.64 -12.48 -20.63
C SER A 51 -6.93 -12.67 -21.97
N ARG A 52 -7.65 -12.64 -23.09
CA ARG A 52 -7.07 -12.71 -24.44
C ARG A 52 -6.44 -11.38 -24.86
N SER A 53 -7.06 -10.25 -24.52
CA SER A 53 -6.51 -8.89 -24.70
C SER A 53 -5.25 -8.68 -23.86
N LEU A 54 -5.22 -9.23 -22.63
CA LEU A 54 -4.06 -9.17 -21.73
C LEU A 54 -2.92 -10.11 -22.16
N ARG A 55 -3.20 -11.21 -22.90
CA ARG A 55 -2.17 -12.11 -23.44
C ARG A 55 -1.43 -11.55 -24.65
N THR A 56 -2.00 -10.58 -25.35
CA THR A 56 -1.38 -9.94 -26.53
C THR A 56 -0.65 -8.64 -26.19
N GLY A 57 -0.68 -8.20 -24.91
CA GLY A 57 0.13 -7.09 -24.43
C GLY A 57 1.61 -7.49 -24.50
N GLY A 58 2.30 -7.03 -25.56
CA GLY A 58 3.74 -7.19 -25.69
C GLY A 58 4.45 -6.54 -24.50
N GLN A 59 5.58 -7.09 -24.08
CA GLN A 59 6.52 -6.44 -23.19
C GLN A 59 6.84 -5.07 -23.77
N GLU A 60 6.27 -4.02 -23.21
CA GLU A 60 6.69 -2.67 -23.52
C GLU A 60 8.06 -2.50 -22.85
N GLN A 61 9.12 -2.77 -23.61
CA GLN A 61 10.47 -2.36 -23.20
C GLN A 61 10.42 -0.84 -23.09
N LEU A 62 10.52 -0.33 -21.86
CA LEU A 62 10.77 1.09 -21.63
C LEU A 62 11.96 1.44 -22.53
N LYS A 63 11.83 2.47 -23.38
CA LYS A 63 12.90 2.89 -24.29
C LYS A 63 14.17 3.07 -23.46
N PRO A 64 15.28 2.37 -23.79
CA PRO A 64 16.50 2.51 -23.04
C PRO A 64 16.93 3.96 -23.10
N VAL A 65 16.96 4.65 -21.99
CA VAL A 65 17.76 5.86 -21.86
C VAL A 65 19.20 5.36 -22.01
N ALA A 66 19.91 5.83 -23.04
CA ALA A 66 21.28 5.45 -23.31
C ALA A 66 22.15 5.95 -22.13
N THR A 67 22.28 5.13 -21.10
CA THR A 67 23.13 5.39 -19.95
C THR A 67 24.46 4.71 -20.19
N ALA A 68 25.52 5.50 -20.27
CA ALA A 68 26.88 5.00 -20.35
C ALA A 68 27.15 4.12 -19.10
N THR A 69 27.39 2.83 -19.30
CA THR A 69 27.93 1.95 -18.26
C THR A 69 29.31 2.45 -17.90
N VAL A 70 29.46 3.03 -16.72
CA VAL A 70 30.81 3.34 -16.18
C VAL A 70 31.39 2.01 -15.72
N ALA A 71 32.26 1.43 -16.52
CA ALA A 71 32.98 0.22 -16.17
C ALA A 71 33.73 0.45 -14.85
N GLY A 72 33.49 -0.40 -13.82
CA GLY A 72 34.20 -0.37 -12.55
C GLY A 72 33.59 0.50 -11.43
N GLY A 73 32.41 1.05 -11.60
CA GLY A 73 31.69 1.76 -10.52
C GLY A 73 31.08 0.85 -9.45
N PRO A 74 30.63 1.40 -8.31
CA PRO A 74 29.93 0.65 -7.28
C PRO A 74 28.60 0.10 -7.84
N ARG A 75 28.19 -1.06 -7.33
CA ARG A 75 26.88 -1.67 -7.61
C ARG A 75 26.07 -1.79 -6.34
N VAL A 76 24.75 -1.72 -6.47
CA VAL A 76 23.83 -1.85 -5.36
C VAL A 76 22.71 -2.82 -5.74
N ILE A 77 22.41 -3.77 -4.86
CA ILE A 77 21.20 -4.60 -4.88
C ILE A 77 20.32 -4.15 -3.72
N ILE A 78 19.05 -3.90 -3.99
CA ILE A 78 18.04 -3.62 -2.97
C ILE A 78 17.04 -4.78 -2.99
N PHE A 79 16.95 -5.52 -1.90
CA PHE A 79 15.86 -6.45 -1.62
C PHE A 79 14.79 -5.70 -0.84
N ALA A 80 13.69 -5.39 -1.52
CA ALA A 80 12.52 -4.71 -0.98
C ALA A 80 11.54 -5.78 -0.48
N LEU A 81 11.48 -5.95 0.86
CA LEU A 81 10.76 -7.02 1.55
C LEU A 81 9.42 -6.47 2.06
N ASP A 82 8.34 -6.63 1.28
CA ASP A 82 7.04 -6.08 1.66
C ASP A 82 6.53 -6.68 2.98
N GLY A 83 6.15 -5.84 3.91
CA GLY A 83 5.56 -6.24 5.17
C GLY A 83 6.47 -6.99 6.13
N ALA A 84 7.78 -7.17 5.82
CA ALA A 84 8.68 -7.93 6.66
C ALA A 84 8.97 -7.23 8.00
N GLY A 85 8.68 -7.90 9.11
CA GLY A 85 9.03 -7.42 10.44
C GLY A 85 10.52 -7.63 10.75
N PRO A 86 11.17 -6.72 11.51
CA PRO A 86 12.59 -6.84 11.86
C PRO A 86 12.86 -8.08 12.74
N ASP A 87 11.96 -8.40 13.67
CA ASP A 87 12.10 -9.56 14.54
C ASP A 87 11.90 -10.87 13.78
N GLN A 88 10.97 -10.90 12.81
CA GLN A 88 10.71 -12.06 11.97
C GLN A 88 11.90 -12.35 11.05
N LEU A 89 12.46 -11.32 10.42
CA LEU A 89 13.66 -11.48 9.58
C LEU A 89 14.86 -11.97 10.42
N MET A 90 15.07 -11.38 11.59
CA MET A 90 16.16 -11.80 12.48
C MET A 90 15.93 -13.21 13.04
N ALA A 91 14.69 -13.62 13.31
CA ALA A 91 14.34 -14.98 13.70
C ALA A 91 14.70 -15.98 12.60
N ALA A 92 14.31 -15.71 11.34
CA ALA A 92 14.64 -16.55 10.20
C ALA A 92 16.16 -16.69 10.00
N ILE A 93 16.92 -15.59 10.13
CA ILE A 93 18.39 -15.63 10.01
C ILE A 93 19.02 -16.46 11.14
N ARG A 94 18.57 -16.29 12.38
CA ARG A 94 19.14 -16.98 13.56
C ARG A 94 18.72 -18.44 13.68
N SER A 95 17.61 -18.85 13.07
CA SER A 95 17.17 -20.26 13.05
C SER A 95 18.13 -21.16 12.28
N GLY A 96 18.99 -20.58 11.42
CA GLY A 96 19.87 -21.31 10.50
C GLY A 96 19.16 -21.81 9.24
N LYS A 97 17.88 -21.46 9.05
CA LYS A 97 17.10 -21.85 7.86
C LYS A 97 17.07 -20.79 6.76
N ALA A 98 17.73 -19.65 6.99
CA ALA A 98 18.00 -18.63 5.97
C ALA A 98 19.50 -18.56 5.65
N PRO A 99 20.10 -19.63 5.07
CA PRO A 99 21.55 -19.77 4.93
C PRO A 99 22.15 -18.78 3.94
N HIS A 100 21.43 -18.35 2.89
CA HIS A 100 21.96 -17.41 1.89
C HIS A 100 22.10 -16.01 2.47
N ILE A 101 21.08 -15.54 3.20
CA ILE A 101 21.12 -14.24 3.87
C ILE A 101 22.18 -14.29 5.00
N ALA A 102 22.18 -15.35 5.83
CA ALA A 102 23.15 -15.51 6.92
C ALA A 102 24.60 -15.52 6.40
N ALA A 103 24.89 -16.21 5.30
CA ALA A 103 26.22 -16.24 4.69
C ALA A 103 26.67 -14.86 4.18
N LEU A 104 25.75 -14.08 3.59
CA LEU A 104 26.04 -12.71 3.15
C LEU A 104 26.38 -11.79 4.32
N LEU A 105 25.63 -11.86 5.42
CA LEU A 105 25.82 -11.00 6.60
C LEU A 105 27.08 -11.38 7.39
N GLY A 106 27.43 -12.68 7.41
CA GLY A 106 28.48 -13.23 8.23
C GLY A 106 28.07 -13.34 9.70
N LYS A 107 29.02 -13.63 10.58
CA LYS A 107 28.78 -13.85 12.01
C LYS A 107 28.23 -12.61 12.71
N GLU A 108 27.15 -12.78 13.47
CA GLU A 108 26.58 -11.71 14.32
C GLU A 108 27.52 -11.39 15.48
N ARG A 109 27.77 -10.08 15.69
CA ARG A 109 28.66 -9.53 16.74
C ARG A 109 27.89 -8.73 17.80
N GLY A 110 26.56 -8.70 17.70
CA GLY A 110 25.65 -8.00 18.61
C GLY A 110 25.30 -6.56 18.18
N SER A 111 24.20 -6.03 18.71
CA SER A 111 23.72 -4.66 18.46
C SER A 111 23.52 -4.33 16.96
N GLY A 112 23.03 -5.31 16.18
CA GLY A 112 22.83 -5.16 14.73
C GLY A 112 24.12 -5.20 13.91
N LEU A 113 25.27 -5.43 14.54
CA LEU A 113 26.56 -5.54 13.86
C LEU A 113 26.84 -7.00 13.48
N PHE A 114 27.14 -7.22 12.21
CA PHE A 114 27.60 -8.49 11.63
C PHE A 114 29.02 -8.33 11.09
N GLU A 115 29.64 -9.43 10.72
CA GLU A 115 30.98 -9.42 10.13
C GLU A 115 31.02 -8.59 8.82
N HIS A 116 30.01 -8.77 7.96
CA HIS A 116 29.93 -8.16 6.63
C HIS A 116 28.71 -7.24 6.46
N ALA A 117 27.98 -6.91 7.56
CA ALA A 117 26.79 -6.11 7.48
C ALA A 117 26.52 -5.29 8.75
N TYR A 118 25.66 -4.30 8.60
CA TYR A 118 25.06 -3.57 9.70
C TYR A 118 23.54 -3.46 9.50
N ALA A 119 22.79 -3.93 10.50
CA ALA A 119 21.36 -3.77 10.61
C ALA A 119 21.05 -2.61 11.55
N ALA A 120 20.35 -1.60 11.07
CA ALA A 120 19.92 -0.47 11.89
C ALA A 120 18.84 -0.93 12.88
N PRO A 121 19.06 -0.79 14.21
CA PRO A 121 18.24 -1.47 15.21
C PRO A 121 16.82 -0.92 15.36
N ARG A 122 16.54 0.27 14.85
CA ARG A 122 15.26 0.97 15.00
C ARG A 122 14.91 1.80 13.77
N ALA A 123 15.06 1.22 12.59
CA ALA A 123 14.57 1.87 11.38
C ALA A 123 13.04 1.96 11.40
N LEU A 124 12.52 3.09 10.91
CA LEU A 124 11.11 3.43 10.98
C LEU A 124 10.51 3.62 9.60
N SER A 125 9.35 3.03 9.38
CA SER A 125 8.46 3.35 8.27
C SER A 125 7.90 4.78 8.40
N ILE A 126 7.25 5.23 7.34
CA ILE A 126 6.52 6.50 7.30
C ILE A 126 5.08 6.31 7.84
N LEU A 127 4.22 7.36 7.75
CA LEU A 127 2.77 7.23 7.92
C LEU A 127 2.04 7.54 6.61
N PRO A 128 0.97 6.78 6.32
CA PRO A 128 0.66 5.50 6.94
C PRO A 128 1.78 4.50 6.68
N SER A 129 2.00 3.54 7.59
CA SER A 129 2.91 2.41 7.36
C SER A 129 2.21 1.42 6.42
N SER A 130 2.07 1.81 5.16
CA SER A 130 1.35 1.08 4.12
C SER A 130 2.14 1.06 2.82
N THR A 131 1.92 0.03 2.02
CA THR A 131 2.72 -0.37 0.88
C THR A 131 3.01 0.78 -0.10
N ILE A 132 1.98 1.39 -0.66
CA ILE A 132 2.15 2.38 -1.74
C ILE A 132 2.80 3.67 -1.26
N ALA A 133 2.33 4.20 -0.12
CA ALA A 133 2.89 5.43 0.44
C ALA A 133 4.34 5.23 0.90
N ALA A 134 4.64 4.10 1.53
CA ALA A 134 5.98 3.83 2.04
C ALA A 134 6.99 3.61 0.90
N TRP A 135 6.68 2.79 -0.10
CA TRP A 135 7.59 2.62 -1.25
C TRP A 135 7.78 3.92 -2.03
N ALA A 136 6.73 4.74 -2.20
CA ALA A 136 6.86 6.06 -2.80
C ALA A 136 7.83 6.95 -2.01
N ALA A 137 7.73 6.98 -0.68
CA ALA A 137 8.61 7.77 0.17
C ALA A 137 10.05 7.23 0.19
N ILE A 138 10.24 5.91 0.23
CA ILE A 138 11.54 5.24 0.23
C ILE A 138 12.31 5.53 -1.07
N PHE A 139 11.67 5.37 -2.22
CA PHE A 139 12.32 5.53 -3.53
C PHE A 139 12.34 6.95 -4.08
N THR A 140 11.77 7.92 -3.37
CA THR A 140 11.95 9.35 -3.65
C THR A 140 12.82 10.04 -2.59
N GLY A 141 12.92 9.47 -1.39
CA GLY A 141 13.53 10.10 -0.22
C GLY A 141 12.73 11.30 0.28
N GLN A 142 11.45 11.41 -0.09
CA GLN A 142 10.57 12.52 0.24
C GLN A 142 9.30 12.04 0.94
N PRO A 143 8.82 12.77 1.97
CA PRO A 143 7.62 12.38 2.71
C PRO A 143 6.35 12.48 1.84
N PRO A 144 5.27 11.78 2.21
CA PRO A 144 4.01 11.75 1.47
C PRO A 144 3.44 13.13 1.16
N ALA A 145 3.48 14.08 2.11
CA ALA A 145 3.02 15.45 1.89
C ALA A 145 3.82 16.22 0.82
N SER A 146 5.01 15.74 0.45
CA SER A 146 5.88 16.32 -0.58
C SER A 146 5.86 15.53 -1.87
N ASN A 147 5.84 14.18 -1.82
CA ASN A 147 5.88 13.34 -3.01
C ASN A 147 4.49 13.16 -3.67
N GLY A 148 3.40 13.42 -2.94
CA GLY A 148 2.03 13.43 -3.45
C GLY A 148 1.32 12.07 -3.42
N VAL A 149 1.94 11.00 -2.88
CA VAL A 149 1.34 9.68 -2.67
C VAL A 149 1.19 9.45 -1.17
N THR A 150 -0.04 9.51 -0.67
CA THR A 150 -0.31 9.59 0.76
C THR A 150 -0.92 8.33 1.37
N GLY A 151 -1.10 7.27 0.60
CA GLY A 151 -1.70 6.02 1.09
C GLY A 151 -1.78 4.95 0.01
N ASP A 152 -2.34 3.81 0.37
CA ASP A 152 -2.74 2.75 -0.56
C ASP A 152 -3.97 3.17 -1.35
N GLU A 153 -4.80 4.02 -0.72
CA GLU A 153 -5.90 4.74 -1.34
C GLU A 153 -5.82 6.23 -0.99
N TRP A 154 -6.11 7.09 -1.95
CA TRP A 154 -6.21 8.54 -1.71
C TRP A 154 -7.13 9.23 -2.72
N PHE A 155 -7.58 10.42 -2.35
CA PHE A 155 -8.41 11.26 -3.21
C PHE A 155 -7.69 12.56 -3.57
N VAL A 156 -7.71 12.89 -4.85
CA VAL A 156 -7.13 14.13 -5.41
C VAL A 156 -8.26 15.11 -5.69
N ARG A 157 -8.36 16.15 -4.86
CA ARG A 157 -9.43 17.16 -4.92
C ARG A 157 -9.45 17.91 -6.26
N GLU A 158 -8.27 18.27 -6.78
CA GLU A 158 -8.12 19.08 -7.98
C GLU A 158 -8.76 18.44 -9.21
N THR A 159 -8.83 17.14 -9.24
CA THR A 159 -9.41 16.36 -10.36
C THR A 159 -10.66 15.58 -9.93
N ALA A 160 -11.03 15.65 -8.67
CA ALA A 160 -12.06 14.81 -8.04
C ALA A 160 -11.88 13.32 -8.41
N THR A 161 -10.63 12.82 -8.25
CA THR A 161 -10.26 11.46 -8.63
C THR A 161 -9.84 10.67 -7.40
N PHE A 162 -10.42 9.50 -7.23
CA PHE A 162 -10.05 8.51 -6.22
C PHE A 162 -9.07 7.50 -6.84
N TYR A 163 -8.00 7.22 -6.13
CA TYR A 163 -6.97 6.24 -6.51
C TYR A 163 -6.93 5.12 -5.46
N ALA A 164 -6.87 3.88 -5.93
CA ALA A 164 -6.76 2.67 -5.11
C ALA A 164 -5.78 1.66 -5.74
N PRO A 165 -4.50 1.99 -5.85
CA PRO A 165 -3.50 1.06 -6.39
C PRO A 165 -3.33 -0.22 -5.57
N VAL A 166 -3.53 -0.17 -4.25
CA VAL A 166 -3.80 -1.32 -3.38
C VAL A 166 -5.17 -1.07 -2.74
N PRO A 167 -6.23 -1.77 -3.20
CA PRO A 167 -7.58 -1.53 -2.72
C PRO A 167 -7.78 -2.03 -1.30
N VAL A 168 -8.24 -1.17 -0.41
CA VAL A 168 -8.54 -1.46 1.01
C VAL A 168 -10.02 -1.23 1.32
N SER A 169 -10.60 -0.10 0.86
CA SER A 169 -12.02 0.21 1.00
C SER A 169 -12.86 -0.21 -0.21
N VAL A 170 -12.24 -0.45 -1.37
CA VAL A 170 -12.91 -0.85 -2.61
C VAL A 170 -12.59 -2.29 -2.98
N LEU A 171 -13.47 -2.94 -3.76
CA LEU A 171 -13.28 -4.31 -4.25
C LEU A 171 -12.85 -4.34 -5.73
N ASP A 172 -12.24 -3.29 -6.22
CA ASP A 172 -11.95 -3.04 -7.61
C ASP A 172 -10.44 -3.11 -7.87
N THR A 173 -10.03 -3.80 -8.92
CA THR A 173 -8.63 -4.00 -9.31
C THR A 173 -8.18 -3.15 -10.50
N LEU A 174 -8.97 -2.16 -10.93
CA LEU A 174 -8.62 -1.35 -12.11
C LEU A 174 -7.34 -0.54 -11.91
N ASP A 175 -7.17 0.09 -10.75
CA ASP A 175 -5.95 0.84 -10.47
C ASP A 175 -4.74 -0.07 -10.23
N VAL A 176 -4.93 -1.29 -9.71
CA VAL A 176 -3.89 -2.33 -9.65
C VAL A 176 -3.32 -2.59 -11.05
N THR A 177 -4.21 -2.74 -12.04
CA THR A 177 -3.80 -2.94 -13.44
C THR A 177 -3.02 -1.74 -13.99
N LYS A 178 -3.44 -0.52 -13.66
CA LYS A 178 -2.77 0.72 -14.09
C LYS A 178 -1.40 0.92 -13.45
N VAL A 179 -1.20 0.44 -12.23
CA VAL A 179 0.13 0.48 -11.57
C VAL A 179 1.15 -0.29 -12.40
N VAL A 180 0.79 -1.49 -12.84
CA VAL A 180 1.69 -2.38 -13.57
C VAL A 180 1.87 -1.94 -15.04
N ASN A 181 0.77 -1.55 -15.72
CA ASN A 181 0.77 -1.32 -17.16
C ASN A 181 0.97 0.14 -17.55
N ASP A 182 0.48 1.09 -16.74
CA ASP A 182 0.35 2.49 -17.12
C ASP A 182 1.24 3.42 -16.29
N ASP A 183 2.11 2.87 -15.43
CA ASP A 183 2.96 3.64 -14.53
C ASP A 183 2.17 4.67 -13.70
N LEU A 184 1.07 4.21 -13.09
CA LEU A 184 0.17 5.06 -12.31
C LEU A 184 0.91 5.84 -11.22
N LEU A 185 1.85 5.18 -10.52
CA LEU A 185 2.60 5.83 -9.45
C LEU A 185 3.58 6.87 -10.00
N GLY A 186 4.31 6.58 -11.07
CA GLY A 186 5.20 7.57 -11.69
C GLY A 186 4.44 8.83 -12.12
N LYS A 187 3.22 8.67 -12.65
CA LYS A 187 2.33 9.80 -13.01
C LYS A 187 1.78 10.54 -11.78
N SER A 188 1.64 9.86 -10.64
CA SER A 188 1.14 10.43 -9.38
C SER A 188 2.20 11.16 -8.58
N LEU A 189 3.46 10.73 -8.67
CA LEU A 189 4.60 11.34 -7.99
C LEU A 189 4.82 12.79 -8.46
N ARG A 190 5.25 13.63 -7.53
CA ARG A 190 5.50 15.08 -7.72
C ARG A 190 6.97 15.44 -7.51
N VAL A 191 7.81 14.45 -7.30
CA VAL A 191 9.25 14.58 -7.10
C VAL A 191 9.95 13.44 -7.84
N PRO A 192 11.23 13.60 -8.21
CA PRO A 192 11.95 12.56 -8.93
C PRO A 192 12.19 11.32 -8.07
N THR A 193 12.22 10.16 -8.71
CA THR A 193 12.56 8.87 -8.11
C THR A 193 14.08 8.72 -7.94
N LEU A 194 14.49 7.73 -7.14
CA LEU A 194 15.90 7.32 -7.03
C LEU A 194 16.54 7.03 -8.38
N TYR A 195 15.79 6.42 -9.31
CA TYR A 195 16.32 6.05 -10.64
C TYR A 195 16.64 7.29 -11.48
N GLU A 196 15.76 8.28 -11.48
CA GLU A 196 15.97 9.56 -12.16
C GLU A 196 17.11 10.35 -11.53
N LEU A 197 17.18 10.39 -10.19
CA LEU A 197 18.25 11.08 -9.44
C LEU A 197 19.63 10.46 -9.70
N LEU A 198 19.70 9.14 -9.89
CA LEU A 198 20.94 8.44 -10.17
C LEU A 198 21.36 8.55 -11.63
N GLY A 199 20.42 8.48 -12.58
CA GLY A 199 20.71 8.39 -14.00
C GLY A 199 21.71 7.26 -14.32
N ARG A 200 21.57 6.11 -13.65
CA ARG A 200 22.40 4.91 -13.80
C ARG A 200 21.58 3.79 -14.42
N ARG A 201 22.25 2.81 -15.00
CA ARG A 201 21.59 1.61 -15.48
C ARG A 201 20.97 0.86 -14.31
N SER A 202 19.64 0.85 -14.28
CA SER A 202 18.83 0.27 -13.20
C SER A 202 17.88 -0.78 -13.74
N HIS A 203 17.70 -1.85 -12.98
CA HIS A 203 16.72 -2.88 -13.26
C HIS A 203 15.81 -3.06 -12.02
N VAL A 204 14.52 -2.95 -12.22
CA VAL A 204 13.49 -3.09 -11.19
C VAL A 204 12.62 -4.29 -11.50
N SER A 205 12.46 -5.17 -10.54
CA SER A 205 11.56 -6.33 -10.64
C SER A 205 10.37 -6.14 -9.72
N LEU A 206 9.16 -6.15 -10.27
CA LEU A 206 7.83 -6.07 -9.66
C LEU A 206 7.50 -4.77 -8.90
N LEU A 207 8.45 -4.01 -8.40
CA LEU A 207 8.15 -2.87 -7.52
C LEU A 207 7.27 -1.83 -8.22
N TYR A 208 6.26 -1.35 -7.51
CA TYR A 208 5.30 -0.35 -7.98
C TYR A 208 5.95 0.98 -8.37
N VAL A 209 7.01 1.39 -7.67
CA VAL A 209 7.78 2.60 -7.98
C VAL A 209 8.94 2.21 -8.90
N HIS A 210 8.72 2.32 -10.20
CA HIS A 210 9.74 1.97 -11.23
C HIS A 210 9.98 3.09 -12.24
N HIS A 211 9.28 4.22 -12.13
CA HIS A 211 9.44 5.37 -13.02
C HIS A 211 10.90 5.82 -13.10
N GLY A 212 11.42 6.00 -14.32
CA GLY A 212 12.82 6.37 -14.57
C GLY A 212 13.82 5.21 -14.52
N ALA A 213 13.40 3.97 -14.21
CA ALA A 213 14.25 2.79 -14.32
C ALA A 213 14.60 2.46 -15.77
N THR A 214 15.80 1.91 -16.01
CA THR A 214 16.23 1.52 -17.35
C THR A 214 15.52 0.26 -17.86
N LEU A 215 15.25 -0.67 -16.96
CA LEU A 215 14.53 -1.92 -17.23
C LEU A 215 13.54 -2.20 -16.11
N TYR A 216 12.33 -2.55 -16.47
CA TYR A 216 11.31 -3.04 -15.57
C TYR A 216 10.86 -4.44 -16.01
N THR A 217 10.89 -5.39 -15.08
CA THR A 217 10.36 -6.74 -15.30
C THR A 217 9.20 -7.01 -14.37
N THR A 218 8.14 -7.58 -14.92
CA THR A 218 6.95 -7.98 -14.17
C THR A 218 6.44 -9.32 -14.67
N LEU A 219 5.59 -9.95 -13.90
CA LEU A 219 4.80 -11.10 -14.35
C LEU A 219 3.73 -10.65 -15.34
N ALA A 220 3.08 -11.63 -15.97
CA ALA A 220 1.93 -11.31 -16.80
C ALA A 220 0.89 -10.56 -15.95
N PRO A 221 0.37 -9.41 -16.42
CA PRO A 221 -0.58 -8.60 -15.64
C PRO A 221 -1.77 -9.38 -15.09
N SER A 222 -2.25 -10.38 -15.85
CA SER A 222 -3.33 -11.28 -15.42
C SER A 222 -3.00 -12.08 -14.16
N SER A 223 -1.75 -12.52 -13.99
CA SER A 223 -1.34 -13.29 -12.81
C SER A 223 -1.31 -12.41 -11.57
N PHE A 224 -0.82 -11.18 -11.70
CA PHE A 224 -0.78 -10.22 -10.59
C PHE A 224 -2.19 -9.79 -10.16
N VAL A 225 -3.05 -9.47 -11.13
CA VAL A 225 -4.45 -9.10 -10.87
C VAL A 225 -5.24 -10.26 -10.25
N ASP A 226 -5.00 -11.51 -10.65
CA ASP A 226 -5.64 -12.69 -10.04
C ASP A 226 -5.25 -12.83 -8.56
N ILE A 227 -3.96 -12.70 -8.24
CA ILE A 227 -3.46 -12.79 -6.86
C ILE A 227 -4.06 -11.69 -5.99
N VAL A 228 -3.98 -10.44 -6.43
CA VAL A 228 -4.54 -9.29 -5.69
C VAL A 228 -6.06 -9.41 -5.58
N GLY A 229 -6.74 -9.84 -6.64
CA GLY A 229 -8.19 -10.06 -6.64
C GLY A 229 -8.63 -11.13 -5.62
N ARG A 230 -7.86 -12.22 -5.46
CA ARG A 230 -8.13 -13.25 -4.45
C ARG A 230 -7.86 -12.75 -3.03
N LEU A 231 -6.81 -11.95 -2.83
CA LEU A 231 -6.54 -11.32 -1.54
C LEU A 231 -7.72 -10.41 -1.13
N ILE A 232 -8.13 -9.51 -2.02
CA ILE A 232 -9.24 -8.56 -1.79
C ILE A 232 -10.57 -9.27 -1.56
N SER A 233 -10.84 -10.37 -2.29
CA SER A 233 -12.09 -11.15 -2.13
C SER A 233 -12.10 -12.08 -0.92
N GLY A 234 -10.99 -12.16 -0.16
CA GLY A 234 -10.85 -13.09 0.97
C GLY A 234 -10.87 -14.57 0.57
N THR A 235 -10.62 -14.88 -0.72
CA THR A 235 -10.60 -16.26 -1.24
C THR A 235 -9.19 -16.87 -1.28
N MET A 236 -8.20 -16.16 -0.77
CA MET A 236 -6.83 -16.64 -0.68
C MET A 236 -6.61 -17.40 0.63
N GLU A 237 -6.02 -18.56 0.55
CA GLU A 237 -5.61 -19.37 1.72
C GLU A 237 -4.08 -19.44 1.79
N GLY A 238 -3.52 -19.41 3.01
CA GLY A 238 -2.09 -19.31 3.18
C GLY A 238 -1.58 -19.97 4.45
N ASP A 239 -1.65 -21.32 4.53
CA ASP A 239 -1.07 -22.06 5.68
C ASP A 239 0.30 -22.67 5.33
N ASP A 240 0.60 -22.91 4.04
CA ASP A 240 1.85 -23.50 3.56
C ASP A 240 2.57 -22.53 2.59
N PRO A 241 3.75 -21.99 2.98
CA PRO A 241 4.49 -21.05 2.12
C PRO A 241 4.84 -21.63 0.75
N GLU A 242 5.32 -22.87 0.67
CA GLU A 242 5.84 -23.46 -0.57
C GLU A 242 4.74 -23.69 -1.63
N ASN A 243 3.51 -23.92 -1.20
CA ASN A 243 2.35 -24.15 -2.07
C ASN A 243 1.50 -22.87 -2.26
N SER A 244 1.94 -21.72 -1.75
CA SER A 244 1.19 -20.48 -1.86
C SER A 244 1.32 -19.81 -3.23
N LEU A 245 0.28 -19.06 -3.63
CA LEU A 245 0.35 -18.20 -4.82
C LEU A 245 1.37 -17.07 -4.63
N SER A 246 1.58 -16.64 -3.40
CA SER A 246 2.56 -15.63 -3.00
C SER A 246 3.99 -16.08 -3.33
N ALA A 247 4.33 -17.35 -3.02
CA ALA A 247 5.63 -17.93 -3.38
C ALA A 247 5.82 -17.99 -4.91
N GLY A 248 4.76 -18.36 -5.64
CA GLY A 248 4.79 -18.36 -7.10
C GLY A 248 5.06 -16.97 -7.67
N LEU A 249 4.51 -15.92 -7.06
CA LEU A 249 4.75 -14.54 -7.45
C LEU A 249 6.24 -14.16 -7.27
N ASP A 250 6.80 -14.39 -6.10
CA ASP A 250 8.18 -14.02 -5.78
C ASP A 250 9.20 -14.85 -6.59
N LEU A 251 9.08 -16.17 -6.61
CA LEU A 251 10.02 -17.06 -7.30
C LEU A 251 10.03 -16.87 -8.82
N ASN A 252 8.86 -16.73 -9.46
CA ASN A 252 8.77 -16.50 -10.90
C ASN A 252 9.32 -15.11 -11.28
N SER A 253 9.17 -14.09 -10.41
CA SER A 253 9.76 -12.77 -10.65
C SER A 253 11.28 -12.81 -10.61
N VAL A 254 11.86 -13.54 -9.66
CA VAL A 254 13.31 -13.76 -9.55
C VAL A 254 13.85 -14.57 -10.74
N GLN A 255 13.11 -15.58 -11.22
CA GLN A 255 13.50 -16.29 -12.43
C GLN A 255 13.60 -15.32 -13.62
N LYS A 256 12.57 -14.51 -13.87
CA LYS A 256 12.60 -13.51 -14.96
C LYS A 256 13.72 -12.48 -14.80
N LEU A 257 13.99 -12.07 -13.57
CA LEU A 257 15.07 -11.16 -13.25
C LEU A 257 16.44 -11.79 -13.59
N THR A 258 16.69 -13.04 -13.21
CA THR A 258 17.94 -13.74 -13.51
C THR A 258 18.12 -13.99 -15.00
N GLU A 259 17.05 -14.32 -15.73
CA GLU A 259 17.04 -14.39 -17.20
C GLU A 259 17.42 -13.04 -17.84
N ALA A 260 16.91 -11.93 -17.31
CA ALA A 260 17.27 -10.59 -17.78
C ALA A 260 18.75 -10.24 -17.50
N ILE A 261 19.29 -10.63 -16.33
CA ILE A 261 20.73 -10.49 -16.02
C ILE A 261 21.58 -11.32 -16.98
N ASP A 262 21.14 -12.53 -17.32
CA ASP A 262 21.88 -13.38 -18.25
C ASP A 262 21.91 -12.79 -19.67
N ALA A 263 20.81 -12.24 -20.12
CA ALA A 263 20.69 -11.64 -21.45
C ALA A 263 21.33 -10.27 -21.59
N GLN A 264 21.23 -9.41 -20.55
CA GLN A 264 21.59 -8.00 -20.64
C GLN A 264 22.78 -7.59 -19.74
N GLY A 265 23.24 -8.52 -18.88
CA GLY A 265 24.32 -8.27 -17.89
C GLY A 265 23.80 -7.56 -16.63
N VAL A 266 24.68 -7.48 -15.63
CA VAL A 266 24.40 -6.94 -14.30
C VAL A 266 24.21 -5.41 -14.36
N PRO A 267 23.12 -4.84 -13.82
CA PRO A 267 22.92 -3.38 -13.73
C PRO A 267 23.80 -2.74 -12.65
N ASP A 268 23.87 -1.39 -12.66
CA ASP A 268 24.49 -0.63 -11.56
C ASP A 268 23.60 -0.66 -10.30
N LEU A 269 22.28 -0.54 -10.49
CA LEU A 269 21.27 -0.64 -9.44
C LEU A 269 20.25 -1.73 -9.78
N GLN A 270 20.15 -2.74 -8.92
CA GLN A 270 19.13 -3.79 -8.99
C GLN A 270 18.15 -3.60 -7.84
N VAL A 271 16.85 -3.63 -8.14
CA VAL A 271 15.79 -3.69 -7.14
C VAL A 271 14.99 -4.96 -7.34
N VAL A 272 14.83 -5.73 -6.27
CA VAL A 272 14.07 -6.98 -6.23
C VAL A 272 12.99 -6.84 -5.18
N TYR A 273 11.73 -6.84 -5.60
CA TYR A 273 10.60 -6.68 -4.70
C TYR A 273 9.93 -8.02 -4.42
N PHE A 274 9.65 -8.27 -3.16
CA PHE A 274 9.00 -9.46 -2.64
C PHE A 274 7.65 -9.11 -1.99
N PRO A 275 6.59 -8.93 -2.78
CA PRO A 275 5.24 -8.68 -2.26
C PRO A 275 4.64 -9.92 -1.58
N GLY A 276 5.17 -11.11 -1.87
CA GLY A 276 4.63 -12.36 -1.37
C GLY A 276 4.70 -12.49 0.15
N ILE A 277 5.66 -11.83 0.81
CA ILE A 277 5.80 -11.84 2.27
C ILE A 277 4.56 -11.22 2.92
N ASP A 278 4.18 -10.02 2.48
CA ASP A 278 3.02 -9.28 2.97
C ASP A 278 1.72 -10.04 2.69
N ILE A 279 1.50 -10.41 1.41
CA ILE A 279 0.29 -11.11 0.97
C ILE A 279 0.08 -12.41 1.76
N PHE A 280 1.15 -13.19 1.97
CA PHE A 280 1.08 -14.43 2.74
C PHE A 280 0.76 -14.18 4.21
N THR A 281 1.40 -13.18 4.82
CA THR A 281 1.21 -12.84 6.23
C THR A 281 -0.22 -12.39 6.53
N HIS A 282 -0.87 -11.70 5.61
CA HIS A 282 -2.28 -11.30 5.74
C HIS A 282 -3.24 -12.49 5.89
N VAL A 283 -2.99 -13.58 5.15
CA VAL A 283 -3.93 -14.70 5.03
C VAL A 283 -3.57 -15.91 5.88
N ALA A 284 -2.37 -15.96 6.42
CA ALA A 284 -1.89 -17.09 7.23
C ALA A 284 -2.44 -17.04 8.67
N LYS A 285 -3.03 -18.14 9.13
CA LYS A 285 -3.62 -18.26 10.49
C LYS A 285 -2.59 -18.06 11.60
N ASP A 286 -1.37 -18.56 11.38
CA ASP A 286 -0.26 -18.44 12.33
C ASP A 286 0.42 -17.06 12.28
N ARG A 287 -0.09 -16.13 11.47
CA ARG A 287 0.31 -14.72 11.47
C ARG A 287 1.83 -14.51 11.33
N LEU A 288 2.46 -13.87 12.31
CA LEU A 288 3.89 -13.54 12.29
C LEU A 288 4.82 -14.77 12.29
N GLU A 289 4.39 -15.89 12.84
CA GLU A 289 5.13 -17.16 12.79
C GLU A 289 5.14 -17.72 11.35
N ALA A 290 4.03 -17.57 10.64
CA ALA A 290 3.97 -17.92 9.23
C ALA A 290 4.89 -17.04 8.38
N GLN A 291 5.05 -15.76 8.72
CA GLN A 291 5.99 -14.86 8.06
C GLN A 291 7.44 -15.36 8.22
N VAL A 292 7.82 -15.84 9.40
CA VAL A 292 9.17 -16.42 9.61
C VAL A 292 9.39 -17.61 8.67
N ARG A 293 8.41 -18.54 8.57
CA ARG A 293 8.50 -19.68 7.64
C ARG A 293 8.62 -19.22 6.16
N TYR A 294 7.86 -18.21 5.77
CA TYR A 294 7.95 -17.67 4.41
C TYR A 294 9.34 -17.07 4.11
N LEU A 295 9.91 -16.35 5.06
CA LEU A 295 11.28 -15.81 4.95
C LEU A 295 12.33 -16.91 4.85
N GLU A 296 12.17 -18.02 5.59
CA GLU A 296 13.06 -19.19 5.57
C GLU A 296 12.93 -20.00 4.26
N ASP A 297 11.70 -20.34 3.86
CA ASP A 297 11.44 -21.33 2.82
C ASP A 297 11.42 -20.73 1.42
N ILE A 298 11.02 -19.45 1.28
CA ILE A 298 10.83 -18.78 -0.02
C ILE A 298 11.84 -17.65 -0.20
N THR A 299 11.83 -16.66 0.69
CA THR A 299 12.61 -15.42 0.49
C THR A 299 14.11 -15.68 0.46
N ASP A 300 14.63 -16.51 1.38
CA ASP A 300 16.07 -16.82 1.41
C ASP A 300 16.54 -17.54 0.13
N LYS A 301 15.76 -18.49 -0.38
CA LYS A 301 16.04 -19.18 -1.67
C LYS A 301 16.05 -18.18 -2.84
N ALA A 302 15.09 -17.27 -2.87
CA ALA A 302 14.98 -16.24 -3.90
C ALA A 302 16.16 -15.25 -3.84
N VAL A 303 16.54 -14.80 -2.65
CA VAL A 303 17.76 -13.98 -2.41
C VAL A 303 19.00 -14.73 -2.89
N GLY A 304 19.15 -16.01 -2.52
CA GLY A 304 20.25 -16.86 -2.95
C GLY A 304 20.39 -16.91 -4.47
N ALA A 305 19.28 -17.11 -5.19
CA ALA A 305 19.29 -17.17 -6.65
C ALA A 305 19.81 -15.86 -7.31
N VAL A 306 19.43 -14.70 -6.76
CA VAL A 306 19.91 -13.40 -7.24
C VAL A 306 21.40 -13.24 -6.96
N LEU A 307 21.87 -13.54 -5.73
CA LEU A 307 23.27 -13.45 -5.35
C LEU A 307 24.14 -14.39 -6.18
N ASP A 308 23.69 -15.61 -6.45
CA ASP A 308 24.35 -16.58 -7.31
C ASP A 308 24.49 -16.09 -8.76
N SER A 309 23.47 -15.43 -9.29
CA SER A 309 23.51 -14.82 -10.62
C SER A 309 24.61 -13.74 -10.70
N TYR A 310 24.72 -12.89 -9.67
CA TYR A 310 25.79 -11.90 -9.56
C TYR A 310 27.18 -12.54 -9.40
N GLN A 311 27.26 -13.61 -8.60
CA GLN A 311 28.52 -14.35 -8.40
C GLN A 311 29.01 -14.99 -9.71
N LYS A 312 28.12 -15.62 -10.48
CA LYS A 312 28.43 -16.22 -11.80
C LYS A 312 28.95 -15.18 -12.79
N LYS A 313 28.49 -13.94 -12.72
CA LYS A 313 28.96 -12.82 -13.56
C LYS A 313 30.21 -12.13 -12.99
N GLY A 314 30.76 -12.60 -11.85
CA GLY A 314 31.90 -11.98 -11.17
C GLY A 314 31.62 -10.58 -10.62
N ALA A 315 30.34 -10.27 -10.37
CA ALA A 315 29.89 -8.93 -10.00
C ALA A 315 29.51 -8.79 -8.52
N LEU A 316 29.41 -9.89 -7.75
CA LEU A 316 28.96 -9.84 -6.35
C LEU A 316 30.00 -9.19 -5.43
N ALA A 317 31.29 -9.49 -5.64
CA ALA A 317 32.35 -8.88 -4.87
C ALA A 317 32.35 -7.36 -5.03
N GLY A 318 32.30 -6.62 -3.92
CA GLY A 318 32.22 -5.16 -3.90
C GLY A 318 30.81 -4.58 -4.15
N THR A 319 29.81 -5.41 -4.46
CA THR A 319 28.41 -4.97 -4.55
C THR A 319 27.85 -4.74 -3.14
N TYR A 320 27.21 -3.60 -2.94
CA TYR A 320 26.43 -3.34 -1.73
C TYR A 320 25.08 -4.03 -1.85
N VAL A 321 24.63 -4.63 -0.76
CA VAL A 321 23.31 -5.27 -0.68
C VAL A 321 22.51 -4.62 0.44
N ILE A 322 21.29 -4.20 0.15
CA ILE A 322 20.39 -3.56 1.10
C ILE A 322 19.14 -4.43 1.24
N PHE A 323 18.78 -4.77 2.47
CA PHE A 323 17.46 -5.32 2.80
C PHE A 323 16.68 -4.22 3.51
N ILE A 324 15.48 -3.93 3.02
CA ILE A 324 14.58 -2.94 3.60
C ILE A 324 13.14 -3.39 3.42
N SER A 325 12.31 -3.10 4.42
CA SER A 325 10.85 -3.20 4.31
C SER A 325 10.20 -1.82 4.33
N ASP A 326 9.00 -1.75 3.87
CA ASP A 326 8.12 -0.58 3.91
C ASP A 326 7.36 -0.48 5.23
N HIS A 327 6.90 -1.59 5.77
CA HIS A 327 6.21 -1.72 7.07
C HIS A 327 6.42 -3.14 7.64
N ALA A 328 5.87 -3.38 8.83
CA ALA A 328 5.67 -4.72 9.38
C ALA A 328 4.17 -4.94 9.62
N HIS A 329 3.79 -5.95 10.40
CA HIS A 329 2.40 -6.35 10.61
C HIS A 329 1.97 -6.29 12.07
N ILE A 330 0.70 -6.00 12.28
CA ILE A 330 0.00 -6.12 13.57
C ILE A 330 -0.99 -7.28 13.47
N PRO A 331 -0.92 -8.29 14.37
CA PRO A 331 -1.92 -9.35 14.46
C PRO A 331 -3.32 -8.82 14.77
N THR A 332 -4.32 -9.35 14.07
CA THR A 332 -5.76 -9.02 14.22
C THR A 332 -6.59 -10.30 14.24
N PHE A 333 -7.90 -10.18 14.46
CA PHE A 333 -8.85 -11.24 14.19
C PHE A 333 -9.40 -11.14 12.76
N ASN A 334 -9.47 -12.30 12.11
CA ASN A 334 -10.04 -12.46 10.77
C ASN A 334 -11.56 -12.65 10.87
N ASP A 335 -12.28 -11.61 11.27
CA ASP A 335 -13.72 -11.62 11.44
C ASP A 335 -14.37 -10.26 11.17
N ASP A 336 -15.70 -10.24 11.09
CA ASP A 336 -16.47 -9.02 10.84
C ASP A 336 -16.63 -8.13 12.09
N GLN A 337 -16.33 -8.63 13.28
CA GLN A 337 -16.47 -7.86 14.52
C GLN A 337 -15.35 -6.82 14.66
N HIS A 338 -14.14 -7.16 14.24
CA HIS A 338 -12.95 -6.31 14.37
C HIS A 338 -12.73 -5.45 13.13
N LYS A 339 -13.46 -5.72 12.06
CA LYS A 339 -13.40 -4.96 10.82
C LYS A 339 -14.34 -3.75 10.84
N LEU A 340 -13.80 -2.55 10.66
CA LEU A 340 -14.55 -1.33 10.38
C LEU A 340 -14.75 -1.24 8.87
N GLY A 341 -15.87 -1.81 8.40
CA GLY A 341 -16.17 -2.03 6.99
C GLY A 341 -16.58 -0.78 6.22
N THR A 342 -17.36 -0.98 5.15
CA THR A 342 -17.75 0.08 4.21
C THR A 342 -19.27 0.15 3.98
N ASP A 343 -20.06 -0.58 4.77
CA ASP A 343 -21.51 -0.59 4.67
C ASP A 343 -22.14 0.70 5.25
N ASP A 344 -23.38 1.00 4.82
CA ASP A 344 -24.08 2.22 5.21
C ASP A 344 -24.67 2.18 6.65
N GLU A 345 -24.69 1.02 7.32
CA GLU A 345 -25.38 0.86 8.60
C GLU A 345 -24.41 0.79 9.79
N HIS A 346 -23.25 0.14 9.61
CA HIS A 346 -22.39 -0.27 10.72
C HIS A 346 -20.96 0.30 10.64
N SER A 347 -20.66 1.13 9.65
CA SER A 347 -19.28 1.54 9.32
C SER A 347 -19.06 3.06 9.42
N PRO A 348 -17.80 3.53 9.30
CA PRO A 348 -17.48 4.94 9.14
C PRO A 348 -18.21 5.62 7.98
N PHE A 349 -18.45 4.92 6.85
CA PHE A 349 -19.24 5.44 5.73
C PHE A 349 -20.65 5.79 6.17
N GLY A 350 -21.31 4.88 6.91
CA GLY A 350 -22.64 5.11 7.45
C GLY A 350 -22.70 6.27 8.43
N LEU A 351 -21.65 6.49 9.24
CA LEU A 351 -21.63 7.63 10.16
C LEU A 351 -21.56 8.97 9.41
N VAL A 352 -20.73 9.06 8.36
CA VAL A 352 -20.64 10.27 7.54
C VAL A 352 -21.95 10.51 6.79
N THR A 353 -22.61 9.45 6.30
CA THR A 353 -23.96 9.54 5.70
C THR A 353 -24.98 10.06 6.72
N LYS A 354 -25.01 9.51 7.94
CA LYS A 354 -25.90 9.97 9.03
C LYS A 354 -25.57 11.40 9.50
N SER A 355 -24.36 11.89 9.23
CA SER A 355 -23.97 13.29 9.45
C SER A 355 -24.43 14.24 8.33
N GLY A 356 -25.24 13.75 7.39
CA GLY A 356 -25.88 14.54 6.33
C GLY A 356 -25.02 14.76 5.09
N PHE A 357 -24.01 13.90 4.83
CA PHE A 357 -23.21 13.95 3.61
C PHE A 357 -23.63 12.85 2.63
N ARG A 358 -23.63 13.17 1.35
CA ARG A 358 -23.64 12.17 0.28
C ARG A 358 -22.25 11.59 0.15
N VAL A 359 -22.08 10.34 0.56
CA VAL A 359 -20.78 9.68 0.58
C VAL A 359 -20.56 8.95 -0.75
N ARG A 360 -19.33 9.08 -1.33
CA ARG A 360 -18.91 8.28 -2.46
C ARG A 360 -18.97 6.80 -2.10
N ARG A 361 -19.72 6.01 -2.88
CA ARG A 361 -19.84 4.59 -2.63
C ARG A 361 -18.62 3.83 -3.12
N PRO A 362 -18.03 2.95 -2.28
CA PRO A 362 -16.75 2.28 -2.62
C PRO A 362 -16.91 1.11 -3.60
N LEU A 363 -18.11 0.82 -4.09
CA LEU A 363 -18.41 -0.46 -4.73
C LEU A 363 -17.76 -0.67 -6.09
N LEU A 364 -17.49 0.37 -6.88
CA LEU A 364 -16.84 0.21 -8.19
C LEU A 364 -16.19 1.54 -8.61
N THR A 365 -14.93 1.52 -8.99
CA THR A 365 -14.25 2.63 -9.68
C THR A 365 -14.60 2.68 -11.18
N LEU A 366 -15.68 2.05 -11.61
CA LEU A 366 -16.19 2.15 -13.00
C LEU A 366 -16.64 3.59 -13.30
N GLY A 367 -15.63 4.46 -13.31
CA GLY A 367 -15.75 5.88 -13.59
C GLY A 367 -16.71 6.56 -12.62
N ASP A 368 -16.27 7.59 -11.96
CA ASP A 368 -17.11 8.54 -11.25
C ASP A 368 -18.14 9.16 -12.22
N LEU A 369 -19.12 8.34 -12.62
CA LEU A 369 -20.18 8.78 -13.55
C LEU A 369 -21.04 9.88 -12.92
N ASP A 370 -21.19 9.83 -11.59
CA ASP A 370 -21.95 10.77 -10.81
C ASP A 370 -21.01 11.40 -9.75
N LYS A 371 -20.45 12.57 -10.05
CA LYS A 371 -19.59 13.33 -9.11
C LYS A 371 -20.40 14.17 -8.12
N ASP A 372 -21.58 13.70 -7.71
CA ASP A 372 -22.51 14.39 -6.81
C ASP A 372 -22.24 14.14 -5.33
N TYR A 373 -21.21 13.33 -5.00
CA TYR A 373 -20.83 13.05 -3.62
C TYR A 373 -20.18 14.26 -2.92
N GLN A 374 -20.42 14.36 -1.60
CA GLN A 374 -19.93 15.42 -0.72
C GLN A 374 -18.85 14.94 0.24
N ALA A 375 -18.66 13.64 0.35
CA ALA A 375 -17.62 13.02 1.17
C ALA A 375 -17.01 11.81 0.48
N VAL A 376 -15.70 11.60 0.71
CA VAL A 376 -14.94 10.44 0.27
C VAL A 376 -14.20 9.87 1.46
N LEU A 377 -14.20 8.56 1.62
CA LEU A 377 -13.35 7.86 2.59
C LEU A 377 -12.33 7.01 1.85
N ALA A 378 -11.10 6.96 2.38
CA ALA A 378 -10.02 6.13 1.87
C ALA A 378 -9.36 5.39 3.04
N TYR A 379 -9.22 4.09 2.94
CA TYR A 379 -8.72 3.24 4.02
C TYR A 379 -7.25 2.88 3.82
N GLN A 380 -6.53 2.71 4.94
CA GLN A 380 -5.11 2.43 5.01
C GLN A 380 -4.81 1.29 6.01
N GLY A 381 -5.73 0.37 6.21
CA GLY A 381 -5.66 -0.63 7.27
C GLY A 381 -6.01 -0.03 8.63
N PHE A 382 -5.04 0.43 9.41
CA PHE A 382 -5.34 1.03 10.73
C PHE A 382 -5.61 2.53 10.70
N MET A 383 -5.50 3.17 9.55
CA MET A 383 -5.91 4.56 9.38
C MET A 383 -7.02 4.69 8.33
N ALA A 384 -7.84 5.71 8.48
CA ALA A 384 -8.83 6.09 7.47
C ALA A 384 -8.82 7.60 7.27
N TYR A 385 -8.83 8.02 6.02
CA TYR A 385 -8.98 9.42 5.63
C TYR A 385 -10.44 9.73 5.32
N VAL A 386 -10.89 10.91 5.76
CA VAL A 386 -12.19 11.47 5.38
C VAL A 386 -11.96 12.79 4.68
N TYR A 387 -12.42 12.89 3.44
CA TYR A 387 -12.39 14.10 2.63
C TYR A 387 -13.81 14.64 2.55
N LEU A 388 -13.97 15.93 2.81
CA LEU A 388 -15.25 16.61 2.80
C LEU A 388 -15.24 17.73 1.75
N ALA A 389 -16.34 17.91 1.04
CA ALA A 389 -16.55 19.06 0.17
C ALA A 389 -17.13 20.24 0.96
N ASP A 390 -16.97 21.46 0.48
CA ASP A 390 -17.78 22.59 0.88
C ASP A 390 -19.22 22.38 0.36
N ARG A 391 -20.13 21.94 1.24
CA ARG A 391 -21.51 21.62 0.87
C ARG A 391 -22.30 22.80 0.33
N SER A 392 -21.86 24.03 0.59
CA SER A 392 -22.50 25.21 0.02
C SER A 392 -22.34 25.31 -1.50
N THR A 393 -21.37 24.59 -2.09
CA THR A 393 -21.14 24.53 -3.52
C THR A 393 -22.03 23.53 -4.25
N CYS A 394 -22.67 22.61 -3.53
CA CYS A 394 -23.53 21.55 -4.08
C CYS A 394 -24.74 21.26 -3.17
N PRO A 395 -25.67 22.26 -3.02
CA PRO A 395 -26.78 22.16 -2.09
C PRO A 395 -27.87 21.19 -2.51
N ASN A 396 -28.02 20.92 -3.82
CA ASN A 396 -29.06 20.01 -4.32
C ASN A 396 -28.52 18.59 -4.49
N GLU A 397 -29.43 17.60 -4.58
CA GLU A 397 -29.12 16.17 -4.53
C GLU A 397 -28.16 15.70 -5.64
N HIS A 398 -28.23 16.28 -6.82
CA HIS A 398 -27.42 15.86 -7.98
C HIS A 398 -26.37 16.91 -8.40
N ASP A 399 -26.18 17.96 -7.60
CA ASP A 399 -25.17 18.97 -7.91
C ASP A 399 -23.77 18.41 -7.65
N PRO A 400 -22.83 18.50 -8.63
CA PRO A 400 -21.43 18.18 -8.37
C PRO A 400 -20.81 19.26 -7.47
N CYS A 401 -20.04 18.83 -6.48
CA CYS A 401 -19.34 19.74 -5.58
C CYS A 401 -18.07 20.34 -6.23
N ASP A 402 -17.76 21.57 -5.86
CA ASP A 402 -16.48 22.19 -6.19
C ASP A 402 -15.40 21.73 -5.20
N TRP A 403 -14.76 20.61 -5.51
CA TRP A 403 -13.71 20.01 -4.69
C TRP A 403 -12.41 20.84 -4.62
N THR A 404 -12.27 21.88 -5.46
CA THR A 404 -11.11 22.80 -5.40
C THR A 404 -11.21 23.77 -4.21
N LYS A 405 -12.44 23.99 -3.71
CA LYS A 405 -12.66 24.74 -2.48
C LYS A 405 -12.47 23.85 -1.26
N PRO A 406 -11.84 24.37 -0.19
CA PRO A 406 -11.77 23.66 1.07
C PRO A 406 -13.15 23.56 1.73
N PRO A 407 -13.45 22.49 2.47
CA PRO A 407 -14.67 22.41 3.28
C PRO A 407 -14.65 23.51 4.34
N ARG A 408 -15.83 23.94 4.78
CA ARG A 408 -15.96 24.92 5.86
C ARG A 408 -15.67 24.24 7.20
N PHE A 409 -14.70 24.79 7.91
CA PHE A 409 -14.18 24.14 9.12
C PHE A 409 -15.26 23.87 10.16
N HIS A 410 -16.07 24.87 10.52
CA HIS A 410 -17.08 24.75 11.56
C HIS A 410 -18.38 24.06 11.10
N GLU A 411 -18.75 24.18 9.83
CA GLU A 411 -20.00 23.68 9.28
C GLU A 411 -19.89 22.31 8.64
N ASP A 412 -18.71 21.96 8.11
CA ASP A 412 -18.51 20.69 7.40
C ASP A 412 -17.56 19.75 8.15
N VAL A 413 -16.42 20.24 8.68
CA VAL A 413 -15.39 19.37 9.29
C VAL A 413 -15.72 19.03 10.73
N MET A 414 -15.89 20.03 11.59
CA MET A 414 -16.06 19.81 13.04
C MET A 414 -17.30 19.00 13.42
N PRO A 415 -18.45 19.10 12.73
CA PRO A 415 -19.58 18.21 13.00
C PRO A 415 -19.25 16.73 12.78
N VAL A 416 -18.49 16.39 11.72
CA VAL A 416 -18.06 15.01 11.44
C VAL A 416 -17.04 14.52 12.47
N VAL A 417 -16.09 15.35 12.85
CA VAL A 417 -15.13 15.05 13.94
C VAL A 417 -15.87 14.73 15.24
N THR A 418 -16.83 15.56 15.61
CA THR A 418 -17.65 15.38 16.82
C THR A 418 -18.51 14.10 16.72
N ALA A 419 -19.08 13.82 15.54
CA ALA A 419 -19.87 12.61 15.31
C ALA A 419 -19.03 11.34 15.52
N PHE A 420 -17.81 11.29 14.99
CA PHE A 420 -16.89 10.17 15.22
C PHE A 420 -16.51 10.03 16.70
N TYR A 421 -16.23 11.12 17.38
CA TYR A 421 -15.91 11.09 18.80
C TYR A 421 -17.08 10.57 19.65
N GLU A 422 -18.29 11.05 19.40
CA GLU A 422 -19.48 10.61 20.13
C GLU A 422 -19.85 9.15 19.80
N ALA A 423 -19.77 8.74 18.54
CA ALA A 423 -19.98 7.35 18.15
C ALA A 423 -18.97 6.41 18.82
N ASN A 424 -17.70 6.78 18.85
CA ASN A 424 -16.64 6.02 19.53
C ASN A 424 -16.89 5.93 21.04
N ARG A 425 -17.35 7.01 21.67
CA ARG A 425 -17.61 7.07 23.12
C ARG A 425 -18.89 6.33 23.54
N THR A 426 -19.95 6.43 22.75
CA THR A 426 -21.31 5.98 23.15
C THR A 426 -21.85 4.80 22.35
N GLY A 427 -21.34 4.57 21.17
CA GLY A 427 -21.91 3.63 20.19
C GLY A 427 -23.13 4.20 19.46
N SER A 428 -23.49 5.47 19.64
CA SER A 428 -24.64 6.08 18.95
C SER A 428 -24.15 7.04 17.87
N PRO A 429 -24.69 7.02 16.67
CA PRO A 429 -25.78 6.18 16.16
C PRO A 429 -25.33 4.83 15.56
N ILE A 430 -24.05 4.47 15.67
CA ILE A 430 -23.47 3.24 15.12
C ILE A 430 -22.79 2.47 16.25
N PRO A 431 -23.42 1.40 16.80
CA PRO A 431 -22.88 0.63 17.93
C PRO A 431 -21.50 0.02 17.66
N GLN A 432 -21.21 -0.37 16.41
CA GLN A 432 -19.95 -0.98 15.98
C GLN A 432 -18.73 -0.05 16.07
N LEU A 433 -18.97 1.27 16.17
CA LEU A 433 -17.87 2.24 16.32
C LEU A 433 -17.46 2.47 17.79
N LYS A 434 -18.21 1.88 18.75
CA LYS A 434 -17.89 2.07 20.17
C LYS A 434 -16.55 1.48 20.53
N ASP A 435 -15.68 2.30 21.14
CA ASP A 435 -14.35 1.95 21.64
C ASP A 435 -13.37 1.41 20.57
N THR A 436 -13.59 1.73 19.27
CA THR A 436 -12.79 1.23 18.14
C THR A 436 -11.75 2.21 17.61
N ILE A 437 -11.99 3.52 17.80
CA ILE A 437 -11.10 4.59 17.34
C ILE A 437 -10.22 5.03 18.51
N ASP A 438 -8.91 5.00 18.30
CA ASP A 438 -7.93 5.42 19.29
C ASP A 438 -7.76 6.95 19.32
N LEU A 439 -7.47 7.55 18.15
CA LEU A 439 -7.29 9.00 18.01
C LEU A 439 -8.03 9.52 16.76
N ILE A 440 -8.56 10.72 16.88
CA ILE A 440 -9.18 11.46 15.78
C ILE A 440 -8.35 12.71 15.55
N PHE A 441 -7.83 12.84 14.32
CA PHE A 441 -7.06 13.98 13.88
C PHE A 441 -7.87 14.82 12.91
N ALA A 442 -7.75 16.12 13.01
CA ALA A 442 -8.30 17.07 12.05
C ALA A 442 -7.41 18.31 11.94
N ARG A 443 -7.68 19.14 10.97
CA ARG A 443 -6.98 20.41 10.78
C ARG A 443 -7.90 21.40 10.09
N GLU A 444 -7.56 22.66 10.20
CA GLU A 444 -8.20 23.71 9.42
C GLU A 444 -7.85 23.51 7.94
N PRO A 445 -8.85 23.32 7.05
CA PRO A 445 -8.61 23.08 5.65
C PRO A 445 -7.97 24.30 4.96
N VAL A 446 -7.24 24.05 3.88
CA VAL A 446 -6.66 25.09 3.04
C VAL A 446 -7.03 24.88 1.58
N SER A 447 -7.06 25.96 0.80
CA SER A 447 -7.34 25.89 -0.63
C SER A 447 -6.31 25.03 -1.37
N ALA A 448 -6.73 24.41 -2.46
CA ALA A 448 -5.85 23.64 -3.33
C ALA A 448 -4.60 24.45 -3.75
N GLY A 449 -3.46 23.79 -3.84
CA GLY A 449 -2.18 24.42 -4.18
C GLY A 449 -1.50 25.19 -3.05
N ARG A 450 -2.07 25.22 -1.85
CA ARG A 450 -1.42 25.77 -0.64
C ARG A 450 -0.89 24.64 0.24
N ASN A 451 0.22 24.93 0.95
CA ASN A 451 0.73 24.00 1.95
C ASN A 451 -0.29 23.79 3.07
N THR A 452 -0.58 22.54 3.35
CA THR A 452 -1.45 22.15 4.45
C THR A 452 -0.75 22.35 5.80
N LYS A 453 -1.54 22.67 6.82
CA LYS A 453 -1.10 22.69 8.22
C LYS A 453 -0.96 21.26 8.75
N PRO A 454 -0.14 21.03 9.79
CA PRO A 454 -0.14 19.78 10.54
C PRO A 454 -1.53 19.40 11.06
N TYR A 455 -1.76 18.13 11.26
CA TYR A 455 -2.92 17.67 12.01
C TYR A 455 -2.81 18.04 13.50
N GLU A 456 -3.97 18.21 14.12
CA GLU A 456 -4.16 18.31 15.56
C GLU A 456 -5.08 17.17 16.01
N ILE A 457 -5.00 16.78 17.29
CA ILE A 457 -5.85 15.73 17.89
C ILE A 457 -7.10 16.38 18.50
N PHE A 458 -8.26 15.77 18.27
CA PHE A 458 -9.50 16.17 18.92
C PHE A 458 -9.58 15.54 20.32
N ASP A 459 -9.58 16.38 21.37
CA ASP A 459 -9.60 15.95 22.78
C ASP A 459 -11.02 15.72 23.34
N GLY A 460 -12.04 15.76 22.47
CA GLY A 460 -13.45 15.70 22.83
C GLY A 460 -14.11 17.07 23.01
N ARG A 461 -13.35 18.16 22.93
CA ARG A 461 -13.83 19.54 23.04
C ARG A 461 -13.28 20.44 21.94
N LYS A 462 -11.99 20.31 21.65
CA LYS A 462 -11.26 21.13 20.68
C LYS A 462 -10.11 20.36 20.05
N LEU A 463 -9.56 20.92 19.00
CA LEU A 463 -8.29 20.45 18.43
C LEU A 463 -7.12 20.93 19.30
N VAL A 464 -6.16 20.04 19.54
CA VAL A 464 -4.97 20.25 20.36
C VAL A 464 -3.74 19.81 19.56
N PRO A 465 -2.66 20.60 19.50
CA PRO A 465 -1.41 20.16 18.85
C PRO A 465 -0.95 18.80 19.39
N ILE A 466 -0.50 17.92 18.50
CA ILE A 466 -0.10 16.53 18.83
C ILE A 466 0.88 16.50 20.00
N ARG A 467 1.89 17.38 19.99
CA ARG A 467 2.89 17.51 21.07
C ARG A 467 2.26 17.79 22.43
N ASP A 468 1.30 18.69 22.47
CA ASP A 468 0.67 19.12 23.74
C ASP A 468 -0.26 18.02 24.26
N TYR A 469 -0.99 17.35 23.36
CA TYR A 469 -1.80 16.19 23.69
C TYR A 469 -0.94 15.07 24.28
N LEU A 470 0.17 14.68 23.61
CA LEU A 470 1.07 13.63 24.07
C LEU A 470 1.81 13.95 25.36
N ARG A 471 1.99 15.24 25.68
CA ARG A 471 2.54 15.66 26.98
C ARG A 471 1.55 15.40 28.12
N ALA A 472 0.26 15.62 27.86
CA ALA A 472 -0.81 15.34 28.83
C ALA A 472 -1.19 13.85 28.89
N HIS A 473 -1.08 13.15 27.76
CA HIS A 473 -1.47 11.74 27.58
C HIS A 473 -0.31 10.99 26.90
N PRO A 474 0.73 10.57 27.65
CA PRO A 474 1.89 9.89 27.09
C PRO A 474 1.52 8.58 26.36
N ARG A 475 1.95 8.45 25.10
CA ARG A 475 1.71 7.29 24.21
C ARG A 475 3.04 6.82 23.61
N PRO A 476 3.87 6.11 24.39
CA PRO A 476 5.17 5.60 23.93
C PRO A 476 5.04 4.53 22.84
N ASP A 477 3.88 3.87 22.75
CA ASP A 477 3.50 2.89 21.74
C ASP A 477 3.29 3.53 20.34
N LEU A 478 2.99 4.83 20.25
CA LEU A 478 2.86 5.59 19.00
C LEU A 478 4.19 6.29 18.66
N ILE A 479 5.04 5.58 17.91
CA ILE A 479 6.43 5.98 17.71
C ILE A 479 6.55 7.27 16.90
N ARG A 480 7.20 8.30 17.49
CA ARG A 480 7.48 9.58 16.81
C ARG A 480 6.24 10.15 16.11
N LEU A 481 5.07 10.01 16.75
CA LEU A 481 3.77 10.32 16.15
C LEU A 481 3.72 11.72 15.53
N GLU A 482 4.14 12.77 16.26
CA GLU A 482 4.10 14.15 15.74
C GLU A 482 4.93 14.31 14.47
N GLU A 483 6.15 13.78 14.46
CA GLU A 483 7.06 13.90 13.32
C GLU A 483 6.51 13.16 12.09
N ARG A 484 6.09 11.91 12.28
CA ARG A 484 5.56 11.07 11.18
C ARG A 484 4.23 11.64 10.65
N MET A 485 3.36 12.16 11.53
CA MET A 485 2.11 12.83 11.15
C MET A 485 2.36 14.12 10.36
N ASN A 486 3.36 14.92 10.76
CA ASN A 486 3.75 16.10 10.02
C ASN A 486 4.29 15.75 8.62
N ALA A 487 5.07 14.69 8.51
CA ALA A 487 5.58 14.19 7.22
C ALA A 487 4.45 13.71 6.28
N LEU A 488 3.36 13.16 6.84
CA LEU A 488 2.16 12.79 6.08
C LEU A 488 1.34 13.99 5.63
N SER A 489 1.17 14.99 6.50
CA SER A 489 0.06 15.94 6.39
C SER A 489 0.47 17.38 6.15
N ALA A 490 1.70 17.80 6.52
CA ALA A 490 2.15 19.18 6.39
C ALA A 490 3.00 19.37 5.13
N GLY A 491 2.43 19.99 4.10
CA GLY A 491 3.15 20.20 2.83
C GLY A 491 2.23 20.49 1.64
N PRO A 492 2.80 20.58 0.45
CA PRO A 492 2.05 20.96 -0.76
C PRO A 492 0.98 19.95 -1.17
N TYR A 493 1.14 18.69 -0.81
CA TYR A 493 0.20 17.61 -1.14
C TYR A 493 -0.40 16.93 0.10
N GLY A 494 -0.23 17.52 1.27
CA GLY A 494 -0.80 16.96 2.50
C GLY A 494 -2.33 16.89 2.50
N ASN A 495 -3.02 17.70 1.68
CA ASN A 495 -4.48 17.63 1.47
C ASN A 495 -4.95 16.27 0.93
N ARG A 496 -4.05 15.47 0.35
CA ARG A 496 -4.32 14.11 -0.11
C ARG A 496 -4.40 13.08 1.04
N ALA A 497 -4.09 13.48 2.28
CA ALA A 497 -4.31 12.66 3.48
C ALA A 497 -5.66 12.95 4.18
N GLY A 498 -6.60 13.67 3.52
CA GLY A 498 -7.91 13.98 4.06
C GLY A 498 -7.97 15.25 4.90
N ASP A 499 -9.18 15.62 5.29
CA ASP A 499 -9.46 16.70 6.26
C ASP A 499 -9.48 16.17 7.68
N ILE A 500 -9.95 14.92 7.83
CA ILE A 500 -10.00 14.17 9.08
C ILE A 500 -9.24 12.86 8.85
N LEU A 501 -8.47 12.43 9.86
CA LEU A 501 -7.83 11.15 9.90
C LEU A 501 -8.26 10.41 11.17
N LEU A 502 -8.69 9.19 11.00
CA LEU A 502 -9.04 8.27 12.08
C LEU A 502 -7.90 7.28 12.27
N LEU A 503 -7.46 7.05 13.50
CA LEU A 503 -6.55 5.97 13.88
C LEU A 503 -7.35 4.94 14.66
N ALA A 504 -7.41 3.72 14.18
CA ALA A 504 -8.05 2.62 14.89
C ALA A 504 -7.22 2.16 16.09
N ARG A 505 -7.88 1.61 17.09
CA ARG A 505 -7.21 0.97 18.21
C ARG A 505 -6.46 -0.28 17.72
N SER A 506 -5.13 -0.28 17.81
CA SER A 506 -4.29 -1.29 17.15
C SER A 506 -2.97 -1.60 17.85
N CYS A 507 -2.53 -0.75 18.76
CA CYS A 507 -1.18 -0.82 19.33
C CYS A 507 -0.99 -1.86 20.46
N THR A 508 0.26 -1.97 20.90
CA THR A 508 0.69 -2.89 21.98
C THR A 508 0.00 -2.68 23.32
N ASN A 509 -0.55 -1.49 23.55
CA ASN A 509 -1.38 -1.20 24.72
C ASN A 509 -2.79 -1.83 24.65
N SER A 510 -3.16 -2.41 23.50
CA SER A 510 -4.43 -3.12 23.30
C SER A 510 -4.17 -4.61 23.05
N PRO A 511 -4.83 -5.51 23.80
CA PRO A 511 -4.83 -6.92 23.47
C PRO A 511 -5.45 -7.14 22.09
N ILE A 512 -5.20 -8.29 21.47
CA ILE A 512 -5.63 -8.57 20.10
C ILE A 512 -7.16 -8.46 19.95
N GLU A 513 -7.91 -8.80 21.00
CA GLU A 513 -9.37 -8.74 21.08
C GLU A 513 -9.93 -7.31 21.07
N GLU A 514 -9.08 -6.32 21.23
CA GLU A 514 -9.45 -4.90 21.21
C GLU A 514 -8.82 -4.15 20.05
N ARG A 515 -8.32 -4.85 19.03
CA ARG A 515 -7.73 -4.24 17.82
C ARG A 515 -8.73 -4.24 16.70
N TYR A 516 -8.92 -3.08 16.10
CA TYR A 516 -9.84 -2.83 15.00
C TYR A 516 -9.09 -2.26 13.80
N PHE A 517 -9.58 -2.50 12.59
CA PHE A 517 -8.98 -2.03 11.35
C PHE A 517 -10.02 -1.61 10.32
N PHE A 518 -9.67 -0.65 9.47
CA PHE A 518 -10.51 -0.14 8.39
C PHE A 518 -10.22 -0.94 7.11
N SER A 519 -11.18 -1.73 6.66
CA SER A 519 -11.06 -2.51 5.43
C SER A 519 -12.41 -2.98 4.92
N ALA A 520 -12.51 -3.22 3.61
CA ALA A 520 -13.65 -3.92 3.01
C ALA A 520 -13.64 -5.42 3.34
N THR A 521 -12.45 -6.01 3.59
CA THR A 521 -12.25 -7.43 3.89
C THR A 521 -11.53 -7.62 5.22
N HIS A 522 -11.53 -8.82 5.74
CA HIS A 522 -10.84 -9.17 6.99
C HIS A 522 -9.65 -10.10 6.73
N HIS A 523 -8.60 -9.96 7.54
CA HIS A 523 -7.37 -10.74 7.47
C HIS A 523 -6.82 -11.01 8.87
N TYR A 524 -5.86 -11.93 8.99
CA TYR A 524 -5.23 -12.29 10.26
C TYR A 524 -4.22 -11.27 10.76
N THR A 525 -3.73 -10.40 9.86
CA THR A 525 -2.83 -9.28 10.19
C THR A 525 -3.16 -8.08 9.33
N TRP A 526 -2.85 -6.89 9.83
CA TRP A 526 -2.92 -5.63 9.09
C TRP A 526 -1.74 -4.71 9.43
N HIS A 527 -1.61 -3.63 8.69
CA HIS A 527 -0.62 -2.57 8.83
C HIS A 527 -1.26 -1.19 8.60
N GLY A 528 -0.48 -0.11 8.50
CA GLY A 528 -1.00 1.24 8.26
C GLY A 528 -1.23 2.05 9.54
N SER A 529 -0.62 1.63 10.66
CA SER A 529 -0.75 2.26 11.98
C SER A 529 0.38 3.25 12.28
N ALA A 530 0.22 3.98 13.37
CA ALA A 530 1.31 4.76 13.99
C ALA A 530 2.10 3.95 15.02
N CYS A 531 1.74 2.69 15.22
CA CYS A 531 2.25 1.79 16.24
C CYS A 531 3.72 1.39 16.01
N GLU A 532 4.38 0.96 17.08
CA GLU A 532 5.73 0.39 16.99
C GLU A 532 5.75 -0.96 16.27
N MET A 533 4.67 -1.75 16.35
CA MET A 533 4.60 -3.10 15.79
C MET A 533 4.74 -3.14 14.28
N ASP A 534 4.08 -2.23 13.56
CA ASP A 534 4.15 -2.14 12.10
C ASP A 534 5.06 -0.99 11.62
N GLY A 535 5.42 -0.09 12.53
CA GLY A 535 6.29 1.05 12.25
C GLY A 535 7.78 0.72 12.24
N HIS A 536 8.25 -0.27 13.02
CA HIS A 536 9.64 -0.73 12.97
C HIS A 536 9.85 -1.68 11.79
N ILE A 537 10.90 -1.42 11.02
CA ILE A 537 11.25 -2.18 9.81
C ILE A 537 12.70 -2.65 9.85
N PRO A 538 13.05 -3.76 9.17
CA PRO A 538 14.44 -4.10 8.92
C PRO A 538 15.07 -3.10 7.95
N PHE A 539 16.30 -2.69 8.24
CA PHE A 539 17.14 -1.94 7.33
C PHE A 539 18.59 -2.41 7.50
N ILE A 540 19.05 -3.25 6.59
CA ILE A 540 20.34 -3.90 6.65
C ILE A 540 21.17 -3.46 5.44
N LEU A 541 22.40 -2.97 5.69
CA LEU A 541 23.41 -2.71 4.66
C LEU A 541 24.50 -3.76 4.78
N ALA A 542 24.73 -4.52 3.71
CA ALA A 542 25.72 -5.59 3.63
C ALA A 542 26.65 -5.40 2.44
N GLN A 543 27.83 -6.03 2.51
CA GLN A 543 28.77 -6.16 1.40
C GLN A 543 29.58 -7.43 1.59
N GLN A 544 29.53 -8.36 0.63
CA GLN A 544 30.28 -9.60 0.71
C GLN A 544 31.78 -9.34 0.92
N GLY A 545 32.37 -9.92 1.97
CA GLY A 545 33.77 -9.70 2.35
C GLY A 545 34.09 -8.29 2.85
N GLY A 546 33.07 -7.43 2.99
CA GLY A 546 33.21 -6.10 3.56
C GLY A 546 33.32 -6.11 5.10
N SER A 547 33.42 -4.94 5.71
CA SER A 547 33.45 -4.76 7.16
C SER A 547 32.12 -4.17 7.66
N GLY A 548 31.40 -4.87 8.52
CA GLY A 548 30.18 -4.39 9.14
C GLY A 548 30.36 -3.06 9.88
N GLU A 549 31.51 -2.88 10.55
CA GLU A 549 31.82 -1.62 11.23
C GLU A 549 31.96 -0.44 10.26
N ARG A 550 32.58 -0.65 9.10
CA ARG A 550 32.65 0.39 8.05
C ARG A 550 31.27 0.74 7.52
N LEU A 551 30.40 -0.25 7.34
CA LEU A 551 29.02 -0.05 6.88
C LEU A 551 28.18 0.68 7.93
N ARG A 552 28.39 0.38 9.21
CA ARG A 552 27.77 1.10 10.32
C ARG A 552 28.15 2.59 10.32
N ILE A 553 29.43 2.88 10.17
CA ILE A 553 29.93 4.26 10.10
C ILE A 553 29.34 4.98 8.89
N LEU A 554 29.26 4.33 7.74
CA LEU A 554 28.67 4.89 6.52
C LEU A 554 27.18 5.21 6.72
N MET A 555 26.41 4.29 7.26
CA MET A 555 24.98 4.49 7.51
C MET A 555 24.74 5.62 8.52
N ARG A 556 25.53 5.71 9.58
CA ARG A 556 25.43 6.76 10.59
C ARG A 556 25.80 8.16 10.08
N LYS A 557 26.65 8.28 9.05
CA LYS A 557 26.96 9.57 8.42
C LYS A 557 25.77 10.17 7.67
N ILE A 558 24.88 9.33 7.19
CA ILE A 558 23.74 9.73 6.35
C ILE A 558 22.47 9.81 7.19
N GLY A 559 22.35 8.98 8.21
CA GLY A 559 21.21 8.89 9.11
C GLY A 559 21.61 8.78 10.57
N THR A 560 20.65 8.44 11.40
CA THR A 560 20.79 8.18 12.84
C THR A 560 20.76 6.67 13.10
N ASP A 561 20.88 6.25 14.37
CA ASP A 561 20.68 4.84 14.79
C ASP A 561 19.21 4.38 14.63
N ALA A 562 18.27 5.31 14.46
CA ALA A 562 16.86 5.05 14.17
C ALA A 562 16.42 5.82 12.91
N PRO A 563 16.96 5.45 11.73
CA PRO A 563 16.68 6.16 10.50
C PRO A 563 15.23 5.97 10.05
N SER A 564 14.66 6.99 9.39
CA SER A 564 13.45 6.78 8.60
C SER A 564 13.77 5.94 7.36
N ALA A 565 12.82 5.16 6.88
CA ALA A 565 12.91 4.40 5.63
C ALA A 565 13.34 5.27 4.42
N MET A 566 12.96 6.54 4.43
CA MET A 566 13.33 7.52 3.38
C MET A 566 14.84 7.72 3.21
N ILE A 567 15.67 7.26 4.18
CA ILE A 567 17.15 7.35 4.08
C ILE A 567 17.69 6.47 2.94
N LEU A 568 16.93 5.51 2.42
CA LEU A 568 17.39 4.64 1.32
C LEU A 568 17.88 5.48 0.14
N THR A 569 17.11 6.43 -0.33
CA THR A 569 17.47 7.27 -1.49
C THR A 569 18.76 8.07 -1.26
N PRO A 570 18.95 8.86 -0.19
CA PRO A 570 20.24 9.51 0.07
C PRO A 570 21.38 8.54 0.33
N LEU A 571 21.15 7.38 0.96
CA LEU A 571 22.18 6.35 1.16
C LEU A 571 22.69 5.81 -0.18
N VAL A 572 21.78 5.38 -1.05
CA VAL A 572 22.16 4.83 -2.37
C VAL A 572 22.89 5.89 -3.20
N ARG A 573 22.41 7.14 -3.19
CA ARG A 573 23.12 8.24 -3.87
C ARG A 573 24.55 8.41 -3.34
N ALA A 574 24.76 8.37 -2.04
CA ALA A 574 26.08 8.47 -1.42
C ALA A 574 26.98 7.27 -1.78
N LEU A 575 26.43 6.04 -1.89
CA LEU A 575 27.16 4.87 -2.38
C LEU A 575 27.68 5.06 -3.81
N PHE A 576 26.96 5.79 -4.66
CA PHE A 576 27.35 6.16 -6.01
C PHE A 576 28.18 7.46 -6.10
N GLY A 577 28.51 8.08 -4.97
CA GLY A 577 29.29 9.33 -4.92
C GLY A 577 28.50 10.57 -5.40
N LYS A 578 27.17 10.58 -5.22
CA LYS A 578 26.25 11.65 -5.65
C LYS A 578 25.60 12.36 -4.48
#